data_dd32966a251d670b01c2056027b7c060
#
_entry.id   dd32966a251d670b01c2056027b7c060
#
_cell.length_a   1.000
_cell.length_b   1.000
_cell.length_c   1.000
_cell.angle_alpha   90.00
_cell.angle_beta   90.00
_cell.angle_gamma   90.00
#
_symmetry.space_group_name_H-M   'P 1'
#
loop_
_entity.id
_entity.type
_entity.pdbx_description
1 polymer ?
#
loop_
_entity_poly.entity_id
_entity_poly.type
_entity_poly.pdbx_seq_one_letter_code
_entity_poly.pdbx_strand_id
1 'polypeptide(L)'
;MAAQLRHDDFIGEGTLYIRRLDRTDLGLIQVGNATELSVSSEVEVKERISKMRENYGAVLNTVILPKSGELKITLDDFNEENMAMVFQGALKREQMTAQTVSDEMVDVDLGRYLKLKHGYLTETDTTVKKSDDTPIAAEHYEVHHRLGMIKLKDTAGVAKGDKIKVSYKTANWEAWVIQANTDSQIKCEL
;
A
#
# COMPACT_ATOMS: atom_id res chain seq x y z
N MET A 1 -23.16 44.58 21.46
CA MET A 1 -22.20 44.53 20.37
C MET A 1 -22.10 43.08 19.87
N ALA A 2 -22.61 42.81 18.67
CA ALA A 2 -22.47 41.48 18.07
C ALA A 2 -21.00 41.35 17.59
N ALA A 3 -20.34 40.33 18.05
CA ALA A 3 -19.01 39.98 17.54
C ALA A 3 -19.16 39.65 16.06
N GLN A 4 -18.61 40.46 15.18
CA GLN A 4 -18.45 40.08 13.78
C GLN A 4 -17.50 38.90 13.71
N LEU A 5 -18.00 37.78 13.25
CA LEU A 5 -17.19 36.66 12.80
C LEU A 5 -16.31 37.15 11.63
N ARG A 6 -15.02 37.28 11.87
CA ARG A 6 -14.06 37.48 10.79
C ARG A 6 -13.98 36.19 10.02
N HIS A 7 -14.39 36.22 8.77
CA HIS A 7 -14.01 35.24 7.79
C HIS A 7 -12.65 35.68 7.24
N ASP A 8 -11.60 35.12 7.78
CA ASP A 8 -10.26 35.25 7.19
C ASP A 8 -10.12 34.09 6.20
N ASP A 9 -10.23 34.40 4.91
CA ASP A 9 -9.87 33.45 3.86
C ASP A 9 -8.36 33.20 3.95
N PHE A 10 -7.98 31.98 4.24
CA PHE A 10 -6.59 31.56 4.38
C PHE A 10 -6.19 30.73 3.16
N ILE A 11 -5.29 31.28 2.34
CA ILE A 11 -4.52 30.47 1.38
C ILE A 11 -3.24 30.09 2.10
N GLY A 12 -3.21 28.90 2.69
CA GLY A 12 -2.07 28.42 3.46
C GLY A 12 -1.03 27.75 2.57
N GLU A 13 0.21 28.20 2.68
CA GLU A 13 1.37 27.43 2.29
C GLU A 13 1.99 26.83 3.55
N GLY A 14 2.31 25.53 3.53
CA GLY A 14 2.92 24.89 4.69
C GLY A 14 3.36 23.48 4.41
N THR A 15 4.23 22.98 5.28
CA THR A 15 4.66 21.58 5.26
C THR A 15 4.00 20.86 6.41
N LEU A 16 3.34 19.76 6.09
CA LEU A 16 2.67 18.93 7.07
C LEU A 16 3.63 17.86 7.61
N TYR A 17 3.68 17.73 8.92
CA TYR A 17 4.47 16.72 9.60
C TYR A 17 3.55 15.86 10.47
N ILE A 18 3.81 14.56 10.46
CA ILE A 18 3.10 13.58 11.30
C ILE A 18 4.13 12.85 12.17
N ARG A 19 3.76 12.56 13.40
CA ARG A 19 4.52 11.67 14.28
C ARG A 19 3.64 10.53 14.77
N ARG A 20 4.15 9.32 14.67
CA ARG A 20 3.52 8.15 15.28
C ARG A 20 3.79 8.13 16.79
N LEU A 21 2.74 8.08 17.59
CA LEU A 21 2.83 8.05 19.06
C LEU A 21 3.09 6.62 19.60
N ASP A 22 2.79 5.62 18.80
CA ASP A 22 3.06 4.21 19.10
C ASP A 22 4.53 3.79 18.82
N ARG A 23 5.27 4.62 18.09
CA ARG A 23 6.66 4.43 17.70
C ARG A 23 7.50 5.62 18.16
N THR A 24 7.90 5.62 19.42
CA THR A 24 8.67 6.73 20.03
C THR A 24 10.11 6.84 19.51
N ASP A 25 10.58 5.82 18.82
CA ASP A 25 11.88 5.78 18.15
C ASP A 25 11.89 6.59 16.84
N LEU A 26 10.72 6.90 16.29
CA LEU A 26 10.57 7.71 15.09
C LEU A 26 10.31 9.17 15.43
N GLY A 27 10.93 10.07 14.67
CA GLY A 27 10.68 11.51 14.74
C GLY A 27 9.46 11.94 13.95
N LEU A 28 9.36 13.25 13.70
CA LEU A 28 8.38 13.83 12.80
C LEU A 28 8.73 13.45 11.36
N ILE A 29 7.72 13.01 10.62
CA ILE A 29 7.82 12.62 9.20
C ILE A 29 7.10 13.67 8.39
N GLN A 30 7.73 14.17 7.34
CA GLN A 30 7.06 15.00 6.36
C GLN A 30 6.09 14.16 5.54
N VAL A 31 4.83 14.54 5.51
CA VAL A 31 3.76 13.77 4.86
C VAL A 31 3.86 13.82 3.33
N GLY A 32 4.55 14.80 2.78
CA GLY A 32 4.64 15.05 1.34
C GLY A 32 3.78 16.23 0.93
N ASN A 33 3.41 16.29 -0.36
CA ASN A 33 2.62 17.39 -0.89
C ASN A 33 1.13 17.19 -0.60
N ALA A 34 0.63 17.88 0.43
CA ALA A 34 -0.77 17.86 0.80
C ALA A 34 -1.55 18.90 -0.04
N THR A 35 -2.48 18.41 -0.87
CA THR A 35 -3.32 19.26 -1.71
C THR A 35 -4.59 19.74 -1.02
N GLU A 36 -5.03 18.99 0.00
CA GLU A 36 -6.22 19.33 0.78
C GLU A 36 -6.06 18.85 2.22
N LEU A 37 -6.40 19.72 3.15
CA LEU A 37 -6.52 19.42 4.57
C LEU A 37 -7.90 19.83 5.04
N SER A 38 -8.73 18.87 5.46
CA SER A 38 -10.03 19.17 6.03
C SER A 38 -10.16 18.59 7.43
N VAL A 39 -10.72 19.41 8.32
CA VAL A 39 -11.00 19.05 9.71
C VAL A 39 -12.50 19.15 9.91
N SER A 40 -13.13 18.05 10.27
CA SER A 40 -14.54 18.03 10.63
C SER A 40 -14.73 17.56 12.06
N SER A 41 -15.67 18.17 12.74
CA SER A 41 -16.04 17.80 14.10
C SER A 41 -17.55 17.64 14.16
N GLU A 42 -18.01 16.48 14.55
CA GLU A 42 -19.42 16.24 14.77
C GLU A 42 -19.77 16.34 16.24
N VAL A 43 -20.94 16.93 16.50
CA VAL A 43 -21.54 16.95 17.84
C VAL A 43 -22.90 16.28 17.78
N GLU A 44 -23.20 15.43 18.76
CA GLU A 44 -24.52 14.84 18.92
C GLU A 44 -25.32 15.66 19.94
N VAL A 45 -26.44 16.20 19.50
CA VAL A 45 -27.35 16.93 20.38
C VAL A 45 -28.45 15.97 20.83
N LYS A 46 -28.53 15.70 22.15
CA LYS A 46 -29.63 14.94 22.75
C LYS A 46 -30.55 15.89 23.51
N GLU A 47 -31.79 15.95 23.05
CA GLU A 47 -32.83 16.76 23.67
C GLU A 47 -33.77 15.86 24.49
N ARG A 48 -34.03 16.30 25.71
CA ARG A 48 -35.07 15.73 26.55
C ARG A 48 -36.36 16.54 26.38
N ILE A 49 -37.35 15.95 25.75
CA ILE A 49 -38.64 16.57 25.48
C ILE A 49 -39.63 16.30 26.64
N SER A 50 -40.38 17.31 27.05
CA SER A 50 -41.45 17.18 28.05
C SER A 50 -42.61 16.34 27.51
N LYS A 51 -43.07 15.42 28.35
CA LYS A 51 -44.30 14.64 28.13
C LYS A 51 -45.41 15.06 29.07
N MET A 52 -45.21 16.13 29.83
CA MET A 52 -46.24 16.68 30.74
C MET A 52 -47.34 17.41 29.96
N ARG A 53 -48.58 17.33 30.41
CA ARG A 53 -49.74 17.93 29.72
C ARG A 53 -49.62 19.44 29.50
N GLU A 54 -48.98 20.14 30.44
CA GLU A 54 -48.90 21.60 30.45
C GLU A 54 -47.83 22.14 29.47
N ASN A 55 -46.81 21.36 29.21
CA ASN A 55 -45.67 21.77 28.36
C ASN A 55 -45.20 20.63 27.42
N TYR A 56 -46.17 19.87 26.94
CA TYR A 56 -45.93 18.75 26.04
C TYR A 56 -45.18 19.22 24.77
N GLY A 57 -44.08 18.55 24.48
CA GLY A 57 -43.23 18.90 23.32
C GLY A 57 -42.14 19.95 23.56
N ALA A 58 -42.16 20.62 24.73
CA ALA A 58 -41.11 21.58 25.08
C ALA A 58 -39.80 20.85 25.42
N VAL A 59 -38.69 21.41 24.99
CA VAL A 59 -37.33 20.91 25.33
C VAL A 59 -37.05 21.26 26.79
N LEU A 60 -36.88 20.25 27.63
CA LEU A 60 -36.59 20.41 29.05
C LEU A 60 -35.08 20.56 29.32
N ASN A 61 -34.27 19.88 28.51
CA ASN A 61 -32.83 19.90 28.62
C ASN A 61 -32.20 19.48 27.31
N THR A 62 -31.08 20.08 26.99
CA THR A 62 -30.25 19.75 25.83
C THR A 62 -28.86 19.35 26.31
N VAL A 63 -28.40 18.17 25.91
CA VAL A 63 -27.05 17.69 26.20
C VAL A 63 -26.29 17.58 24.88
N ILE A 64 -25.19 18.27 24.79
CA ILE A 64 -24.27 18.20 23.65
C ILE A 64 -23.19 17.18 23.99
N LEU A 65 -23.13 16.10 23.21
CA LEU A 65 -22.11 15.07 23.33
C LEU A 65 -21.12 15.26 22.20
N PRO A 66 -19.85 15.56 22.52
CA PRO A 66 -18.82 15.62 21.48
C PRO A 66 -18.62 14.23 20.89
N LYS A 67 -18.68 14.12 19.57
CA LYS A 67 -18.23 12.97 18.82
C LYS A 67 -16.75 13.14 18.42
N SER A 68 -16.19 12.09 17.87
CA SER A 68 -14.84 12.13 17.31
C SER A 68 -14.73 13.15 16.18
N GLY A 69 -13.65 13.92 16.18
CA GLY A 69 -13.26 14.70 15.01
C GLY A 69 -12.65 13.81 13.93
N GLU A 70 -12.85 14.18 12.68
CA GLU A 70 -12.20 13.56 11.53
C GLU A 70 -11.24 14.55 10.89
N LEU A 71 -10.02 14.08 10.61
CA LEU A 71 -9.03 14.80 9.86
C LEU A 71 -8.80 14.06 8.54
N LYS A 72 -9.02 14.75 7.42
CA LYS A 72 -8.79 14.20 6.09
C LYS A 72 -7.68 14.98 5.41
N ILE A 73 -6.69 14.24 4.92
CA ILE A 73 -5.54 14.78 4.19
C ILE A 73 -5.53 14.14 2.81
N THR A 74 -5.51 14.94 1.76
CA THR A 74 -5.35 14.48 0.39
C THR A 74 -3.94 14.80 -0.08
N LEU A 75 -3.23 13.77 -0.56
CA LEU A 75 -1.86 13.86 -1.05
C LEU A 75 -1.84 13.59 -2.55
N ASP A 76 -0.98 14.26 -3.29
CA ASP A 76 -0.69 13.98 -4.69
C ASP A 76 0.62 13.21 -4.89
N ASP A 77 1.40 13.07 -3.84
CA ASP A 77 2.56 12.19 -3.76
C ASP A 77 2.42 11.21 -2.58
N PHE A 78 3.26 10.20 -2.55
CA PHE A 78 3.32 9.26 -1.45
C PHE A 78 4.75 8.74 -1.23
N ASN A 79 5.08 8.49 0.01
CA ASN A 79 6.31 7.84 0.44
C ASN A 79 6.01 6.49 1.11
N GLU A 80 7.05 5.72 1.36
CA GLU A 80 6.91 4.38 1.94
C GLU A 80 6.29 4.40 3.34
N GLU A 81 6.61 5.42 4.13
CA GLU A 81 6.13 5.55 5.51
C GLU A 81 4.64 5.89 5.56
N ASN A 82 4.17 6.79 4.68
CA ASN A 82 2.76 7.12 4.55
C ASN A 82 1.96 5.90 4.10
N MET A 83 2.49 5.16 3.13
CA MET A 83 1.86 3.93 2.65
C MET A 83 1.79 2.88 3.76
N ALA A 84 2.83 2.75 4.58
CA ALA A 84 2.80 1.85 5.72
C ALA A 84 1.71 2.25 6.74
N MET A 85 1.53 3.55 6.99
CA MET A 85 0.44 4.05 7.85
C MET A 85 -0.94 3.75 7.28
N VAL A 86 -1.16 4.00 5.99
CA VAL A 86 -2.45 3.72 5.31
C VAL A 86 -2.82 2.24 5.40
N PHE A 87 -1.85 1.35 5.22
CA PHE A 87 -2.07 -0.10 5.31
C PHE A 87 -1.99 -0.64 6.75
N GLN A 88 -1.90 0.22 7.77
CA GLN A 88 -1.72 -0.20 9.16
C GLN A 88 -0.63 -1.24 9.29
N GLY A 89 0.49 -0.98 8.62
CA GLY A 89 1.54 -1.95 8.41
C GLY A 89 2.90 -1.50 8.92
N ALA A 90 3.80 -2.46 9.02
CA ALA A 90 5.21 -2.23 9.29
C ALA A 90 6.00 -2.10 7.99
N LEU A 91 6.88 -1.12 7.95
CA LEU A 91 7.85 -0.96 6.89
C LEU A 91 9.08 -1.84 7.20
N LYS A 92 9.41 -2.73 6.28
CA LYS A 92 10.56 -3.63 6.40
C LYS A 92 11.48 -3.47 5.19
N ARG A 93 12.75 -3.32 5.46
CA ARG A 93 13.78 -3.33 4.42
C ARG A 93 14.15 -4.77 4.11
N GLU A 94 13.95 -5.19 2.87
CA GLU A 94 14.38 -6.50 2.39
C GLU A 94 15.57 -6.33 1.44
N GLN A 95 16.59 -7.13 1.70
CA GLN A 95 17.79 -7.20 0.87
C GLN A 95 17.97 -8.62 0.38
N MET A 96 18.29 -8.78 -0.88
CA MET A 96 18.63 -10.07 -1.45
C MET A 96 19.99 -9.97 -2.15
N THR A 97 20.86 -10.92 -1.83
CA THR A 97 22.13 -11.09 -2.53
C THR A 97 21.91 -11.87 -3.81
N ALA A 98 22.74 -11.55 -4.81
CA ALA A 98 22.74 -12.30 -6.07
C ALA A 98 22.97 -13.79 -5.83
N GLN A 99 22.15 -14.60 -6.49
CA GLN A 99 22.23 -16.06 -6.41
C GLN A 99 21.96 -16.69 -7.78
N THR A 100 22.44 -17.90 -7.97
CA THR A 100 22.20 -18.70 -9.16
C THR A 100 21.16 -19.77 -8.82
N VAL A 101 20.09 -19.83 -9.59
CA VAL A 101 19.07 -20.87 -9.51
C VAL A 101 19.18 -21.74 -10.75
N SER A 102 19.29 -23.05 -10.56
CA SER A 102 19.39 -24.01 -11.63
C SER A 102 18.17 -24.90 -11.64
N ASP A 103 17.61 -25.11 -12.84
CA ASP A 103 16.54 -26.06 -13.13
C ASP A 103 15.29 -25.95 -12.23
N GLU A 104 14.87 -24.72 -11.96
CA GLU A 104 13.58 -24.48 -11.28
C GLU A 104 12.45 -25.04 -12.14
N MET A 105 11.69 -25.95 -11.57
CA MET A 105 10.55 -26.58 -12.24
C MET A 105 9.33 -25.68 -12.17
N VAL A 106 8.76 -25.38 -13.34
CA VAL A 106 7.57 -24.52 -13.49
C VAL A 106 6.54 -25.22 -14.35
N ASP A 107 5.28 -25.23 -13.90
CA ASP A 107 4.17 -25.79 -14.68
C ASP A 107 3.77 -24.79 -15.79
N VAL A 108 3.58 -25.30 -17.00
CA VAL A 108 3.28 -24.50 -18.18
C VAL A 108 1.79 -24.14 -18.25
N ASP A 109 1.50 -22.84 -18.35
CA ASP A 109 0.20 -22.32 -18.79
C ASP A 109 0.43 -21.36 -19.96
N LEU A 110 0.18 -21.82 -21.17
CA LEU A 110 0.47 -21.07 -22.39
C LEU A 110 -0.27 -19.73 -22.44
N GLY A 111 0.41 -18.72 -22.94
CA GLY A 111 -0.14 -17.37 -23.06
C GLY A 111 -0.24 -16.57 -21.76
N ARG A 112 0.11 -17.16 -20.63
CA ARG A 112 0.14 -16.50 -19.32
C ARG A 112 1.56 -16.35 -18.80
N TYR A 113 1.76 -15.36 -17.93
CA TYR A 113 3.02 -15.21 -17.20
C TYR A 113 3.07 -16.21 -16.04
N LEU A 114 4.12 -17.01 -16.02
CA LEU A 114 4.45 -17.96 -14.98
C LEU A 114 5.40 -17.29 -13.99
N LYS A 115 5.09 -17.33 -12.71
CA LYS A 115 5.91 -16.72 -11.67
C LYS A 115 7.05 -17.64 -11.28
N LEU A 116 8.28 -17.11 -11.32
CA LEU A 116 9.46 -17.74 -10.78
C LEU A 116 9.58 -17.49 -9.27
N LYS A 117 10.39 -18.27 -8.60
CA LYS A 117 10.62 -18.15 -7.16
C LYS A 117 11.23 -16.79 -6.76
N HIS A 118 12.07 -16.25 -7.62
CA HIS A 118 12.77 -14.98 -7.38
C HIS A 118 12.49 -13.96 -8.49
N GLY A 119 12.52 -12.68 -8.13
CA GLY A 119 12.54 -11.57 -9.07
C GLY A 119 13.95 -10.99 -9.25
N TYR A 120 14.03 -9.85 -9.93
CA TYR A 120 15.27 -9.14 -10.21
C TYR A 120 16.33 -10.01 -10.90
N LEU A 121 15.89 -10.70 -11.97
CA LEU A 121 16.75 -11.54 -12.79
C LEU A 121 17.74 -10.69 -13.59
N THR A 122 18.94 -11.23 -13.82
CA THR A 122 19.88 -10.64 -14.78
C THR A 122 19.39 -10.86 -16.22
N GLU A 123 19.61 -9.88 -17.09
CA GLU A 123 19.05 -9.90 -18.45
C GLU A 123 19.61 -11.02 -19.33
N THR A 124 20.84 -11.45 -19.06
CA THR A 124 21.60 -12.33 -19.95
C THR A 124 21.63 -13.81 -19.52
N ASP A 125 21.29 -14.11 -18.26
CA ASP A 125 21.56 -15.43 -17.67
C ASP A 125 20.31 -16.31 -17.53
N THR A 126 19.20 -15.99 -18.23
CA THR A 126 18.00 -16.81 -18.16
C THR A 126 17.97 -17.82 -19.30
N THR A 127 17.89 -19.10 -18.96
CA THR A 127 17.75 -20.18 -19.91
C THR A 127 16.57 -21.07 -19.58
N VAL A 128 15.87 -21.53 -20.61
CA VAL A 128 14.65 -22.34 -20.47
C VAL A 128 14.86 -23.65 -21.21
N LYS A 129 14.51 -24.76 -20.55
CA LYS A 129 14.56 -26.12 -21.11
C LYS A 129 13.24 -26.83 -20.87
N LYS A 130 12.93 -27.79 -21.71
CA LYS A 130 11.86 -28.74 -21.46
C LYS A 130 12.25 -29.71 -20.33
N SER A 131 11.31 -30.49 -19.85
CA SER A 131 11.57 -31.52 -18.82
C SER A 131 12.62 -32.57 -19.23
N ASP A 132 12.76 -32.77 -20.52
CA ASP A 132 13.73 -33.70 -21.14
C ASP A 132 15.12 -33.06 -21.42
N ASP A 133 15.36 -31.88 -20.85
CA ASP A 133 16.57 -31.06 -21.02
C ASP A 133 16.76 -30.43 -22.43
N THR A 134 15.79 -30.58 -23.33
CA THR A 134 15.81 -29.91 -24.63
C THR A 134 15.70 -28.38 -24.46
N PRO A 135 16.65 -27.60 -24.96
CA PRO A 135 16.62 -26.13 -24.80
C PRO A 135 15.46 -25.53 -25.62
N ILE A 136 14.81 -24.52 -25.04
CA ILE A 136 13.84 -23.66 -25.73
C ILE A 136 14.56 -22.38 -26.11
N ALA A 137 14.54 -22.03 -27.40
CA ALA A 137 15.21 -20.83 -27.89
C ALA A 137 14.54 -19.55 -27.33
N ALA A 138 15.34 -18.50 -27.13
CA ALA A 138 14.89 -17.26 -26.50
C ALA A 138 13.74 -16.55 -27.26
N GLU A 139 13.62 -16.79 -28.56
CA GLU A 139 12.52 -16.28 -29.38
C GLU A 139 11.14 -16.83 -29.03
N HIS A 140 11.10 -17.99 -28.34
CA HIS A 140 9.87 -18.69 -27.99
C HIS A 140 9.35 -18.37 -26.57
N TYR A 141 10.02 -17.47 -25.84
CA TYR A 141 9.57 -17.02 -24.53
C TYR A 141 9.88 -15.54 -24.32
N GLU A 142 9.21 -14.94 -23.34
CA GLU A 142 9.44 -13.58 -22.89
C GLU A 142 9.72 -13.61 -21.38
N VAL A 143 10.70 -12.83 -20.93
CA VAL A 143 11.06 -12.76 -19.52
C VAL A 143 10.81 -11.33 -19.00
N HIS A 144 10.07 -11.23 -17.93
CA HIS A 144 9.97 -9.99 -17.17
C HIS A 144 10.97 -10.03 -16.00
N HIS A 145 12.19 -9.57 -16.25
CA HIS A 145 13.33 -9.74 -15.34
C HIS A 145 13.06 -9.19 -13.94
N ARG A 146 12.53 -7.97 -13.83
CA ARG A 146 12.26 -7.34 -12.54
C ARG A 146 11.25 -8.12 -11.69
N LEU A 147 10.18 -8.60 -12.29
CA LEU A 147 9.13 -9.34 -11.58
C LEU A 147 9.42 -10.83 -11.46
N GLY A 148 10.44 -11.35 -12.15
CA GLY A 148 10.73 -12.79 -12.17
C GLY A 148 9.56 -13.57 -12.73
N MET A 149 9.11 -13.20 -13.93
CA MET A 149 8.04 -13.91 -14.62
C MET A 149 8.47 -14.27 -16.03
N ILE A 150 8.01 -15.42 -16.49
CA ILE A 150 8.26 -15.92 -17.82
C ILE A 150 6.95 -16.26 -18.53
N LYS A 151 6.85 -15.94 -19.81
CA LYS A 151 5.71 -16.28 -20.65
C LYS A 151 6.19 -17.05 -21.86
N LEU A 152 5.63 -18.24 -22.06
CA LEU A 152 5.90 -19.06 -23.22
C LEU A 152 4.95 -18.68 -24.36
N LYS A 153 5.50 -18.63 -25.58
CA LYS A 153 4.74 -18.48 -26.81
C LYS A 153 4.26 -19.86 -27.29
N ASP A 154 3.22 -19.89 -28.09
CA ASP A 154 2.69 -21.14 -28.67
C ASP A 154 3.71 -21.90 -29.51
N THR A 155 4.74 -21.19 -30.00
CA THR A 155 5.86 -21.75 -30.77
C THR A 155 6.91 -22.46 -29.93
N ALA A 156 6.80 -22.48 -28.61
CA ALA A 156 7.78 -23.10 -27.68
C ALA A 156 7.75 -24.66 -27.75
N GLY A 157 6.75 -25.24 -28.40
CA GLY A 157 6.61 -26.69 -28.57
C GLY A 157 6.41 -27.44 -27.25
N VAL A 158 5.68 -26.81 -26.31
CA VAL A 158 5.23 -27.36 -25.02
C VAL A 158 3.73 -27.22 -24.92
N ALA A 159 3.08 -28.12 -24.18
CA ALA A 159 1.64 -28.05 -23.96
C ALA A 159 1.30 -27.52 -22.56
N LYS A 160 0.05 -27.13 -22.38
CA LYS A 160 -0.47 -26.74 -21.06
C LYS A 160 -0.38 -27.94 -20.11
N GLY A 161 0.20 -27.71 -18.94
CA GLY A 161 0.41 -28.73 -17.90
C GLY A 161 1.75 -29.48 -18.01
N ASP A 162 2.53 -29.26 -19.09
CA ASP A 162 3.91 -29.69 -19.13
C ASP A 162 4.75 -28.97 -18.07
N LYS A 163 5.94 -29.49 -17.80
CA LYS A 163 6.93 -28.86 -16.93
C LYS A 163 8.11 -28.37 -17.73
N ILE A 164 8.57 -27.19 -17.39
CA ILE A 164 9.81 -26.62 -17.90
C ILE A 164 10.81 -26.43 -16.77
N LYS A 165 12.07 -26.42 -17.11
CA LYS A 165 13.20 -26.11 -16.24
C LYS A 165 13.70 -24.72 -16.60
N VAL A 166 13.75 -23.82 -15.63
CA VAL A 166 14.23 -22.45 -15.80
C VAL A 166 15.47 -22.26 -14.94
N SER A 167 16.57 -21.88 -15.58
CA SER A 167 17.80 -21.53 -14.86
C SER A 167 18.09 -20.05 -15.07
N TYR A 168 18.42 -19.35 -14.00
CA TYR A 168 18.63 -17.90 -14.01
C TYR A 168 19.53 -17.44 -12.88
N LYS A 169 20.06 -16.22 -13.00
CA LYS A 169 20.72 -15.54 -11.90
C LYS A 169 19.92 -14.33 -11.47
N THR A 170 19.95 -14.04 -10.18
CA THR A 170 19.36 -12.80 -9.63
C THR A 170 20.44 -11.76 -9.41
N ALA A 171 20.08 -10.50 -9.56
CA ALA A 171 20.93 -9.38 -9.15
C ALA A 171 20.80 -9.12 -7.65
N ASN A 172 21.76 -8.38 -7.08
CA ASN A 172 21.54 -7.78 -5.76
C ASN A 172 20.40 -6.77 -5.84
N TRP A 173 19.49 -6.83 -4.90
CA TRP A 173 18.44 -5.84 -4.81
C TRP A 173 18.08 -5.52 -3.36
N GLU A 174 17.53 -4.35 -3.22
CA GLU A 174 17.01 -3.84 -1.97
C GLU A 174 15.66 -3.18 -2.23
N ALA A 175 14.70 -3.45 -1.39
CA ALA A 175 13.37 -2.85 -1.47
C ALA A 175 12.76 -2.65 -0.08
N TRP A 176 11.91 -1.65 0.02
CA TRP A 176 11.01 -1.51 1.14
C TRP A 176 9.75 -2.34 0.89
N VAL A 177 9.40 -3.17 1.86
CA VAL A 177 8.21 -4.01 1.83
C VAL A 177 7.29 -3.59 2.95
N ILE A 178 6.04 -3.31 2.60
CA ILE A 178 5.00 -2.98 3.57
C ILE A 178 4.26 -4.27 3.90
N GLN A 179 4.36 -4.69 5.16
CA GLN A 179 3.56 -5.78 5.69
C GLN A 179 2.24 -5.19 6.21
N ALA A 180 1.18 -5.29 5.41
CA ALA A 180 -0.12 -4.72 5.77
C ALA A 180 -0.76 -5.41 6.97
N ASN A 181 -1.57 -4.66 7.73
CA ASN A 181 -2.35 -5.15 8.88
C ASN A 181 -1.49 -5.82 9.98
N THR A 182 -0.28 -5.33 10.20
CA THR A 182 0.56 -5.78 11.33
C THR A 182 0.27 -4.99 12.59
N ASP A 183 -0.23 -3.78 12.46
CA ASP A 183 -0.58 -2.88 13.56
C ASP A 183 -2.11 -2.84 13.75
N SER A 184 -2.57 -3.03 14.97
CA SER A 184 -4.01 -3.01 15.28
C SER A 184 -4.58 -1.59 15.39
N GLN A 185 -3.74 -0.63 15.75
CA GLN A 185 -4.10 0.78 15.89
C GLN A 185 -2.85 1.65 15.75
N ILE A 186 -2.91 2.62 14.85
CA ILE A 186 -1.85 3.64 14.72
C ILE A 186 -2.33 4.91 15.41
N LYS A 187 -1.52 5.44 16.32
CA LYS A 187 -1.76 6.73 16.97
C LYS A 187 -0.78 7.74 16.42
N CYS A 188 -1.30 8.87 15.96
CA CYS A 188 -0.51 9.95 15.38
C CYS A 188 -0.81 11.29 16.06
N GLU A 189 0.14 12.22 15.98
CA GLU A 189 -0.06 13.64 16.18
C GLU A 189 0.39 14.41 14.91
N LEU A 190 -0.20 15.57 14.70
CA LEU A 190 0.07 16.52 13.61
C LEU A 190 0.69 17.79 14.16
#